data_76de80eba8d5d13f24a18c3afbbafd75
#
_entry.id   76de80eba8d5d13f24a18c3afbbafd75
#
_cell.length_a   1.000
_cell.length_b   1.000
_cell.length_c   1.000
_cell.angle_alpha   90.00
_cell.angle_beta   90.00
_cell.angle_gamma   90.00
#
_symmetry.space_group_name_H-M   'P 1'
#
loop_
_entity.id
_entity.type
_entity.pdbx_description
1 polymer ?
#
loop_
_entity_poly.entity_id
_entity_poly.type
_entity_poly.pdbx_seq_one_letter_code
_entity_poly.pdbx_strand_id
1 'polypeptide(L)'
;FKKALAGDEKYKNYFYFRKPVNGHMPTNWVSKFGGPVWEYVPEFDEYYLHLFDKTQADLNWFNPDAREELCDILNFWIKKGVKGFRFDVVNLISKPDEFLDDYEGDGRRFYTDGPRIHEYLKLMNEKSFGSGDFITVGEMSSTSIENCRKYSGENEHELSMVFNFHHLKVDYQDKQKWTSMPFDFKELKELFVKWQLGMQENKAWNALFWNCHDQP
;
A
#
# COMPACT_ATOMS: atom_id res chain seq x y z
N PHE A 1 -5.50 9.90 -14.86
CA PHE A 1 -5.68 11.10 -14.02
C PHE A 1 -5.93 12.37 -14.85
N LYS A 2 -5.17 12.62 -15.94
CA LYS A 2 -5.38 13.82 -16.79
C LYS A 2 -6.83 13.99 -17.26
N LYS A 3 -7.52 12.91 -17.64
CA LYS A 3 -8.95 12.96 -18.03
C LYS A 3 -9.84 13.33 -16.83
N ALA A 4 -9.52 12.84 -15.64
CA ALA A 4 -10.24 13.22 -14.42
C ALA A 4 -10.13 14.74 -14.15
N LEU A 5 -8.93 15.30 -14.25
CA LEU A 5 -8.70 16.74 -14.11
C LEU A 5 -9.34 17.57 -15.25
N ALA A 6 -9.60 16.97 -16.40
CA ALA A 6 -10.34 17.61 -17.50
C ALA A 6 -11.88 17.54 -17.33
N GLY A 7 -12.38 16.99 -16.22
CA GLY A 7 -13.80 16.91 -15.91
C GLY A 7 -14.52 15.68 -16.47
N ASP A 8 -13.79 14.65 -16.94
CA ASP A 8 -14.41 13.39 -17.35
C ASP A 8 -14.88 12.62 -16.10
N GLU A 9 -16.18 12.56 -15.89
CA GLU A 9 -16.82 11.97 -14.70
C GLU A 9 -16.46 10.50 -14.49
N LYS A 10 -16.32 9.71 -15.57
CA LYS A 10 -15.89 8.32 -15.46
C LYS A 10 -14.53 8.22 -14.81
N TYR A 11 -13.55 8.96 -15.33
CA TYR A 11 -12.17 8.92 -14.82
C TYR A 11 -11.99 9.68 -13.52
N LYS A 12 -12.85 10.67 -13.22
CA LYS A 12 -12.87 11.34 -11.92
C LYS A 12 -13.22 10.35 -10.80
N ASN A 13 -14.21 9.47 -11.03
CA ASN A 13 -14.60 8.41 -10.10
C ASN A 13 -13.52 7.32 -9.89
N TYR A 14 -12.46 7.29 -10.69
CA TYR A 14 -11.31 6.39 -10.48
C TYR A 14 -10.36 6.85 -9.38
N PHE A 15 -10.56 8.06 -8.85
CA PHE A 15 -9.74 8.67 -7.81
C PHE A 15 -10.63 9.17 -6.67
N TYR A 16 -10.03 9.42 -5.52
CA TYR A 16 -10.75 9.99 -4.38
C TYR A 16 -10.82 11.50 -4.51
N PHE A 17 -11.96 12.03 -4.93
CA PHE A 17 -12.28 13.46 -4.86
C PHE A 17 -13.27 13.72 -3.72
N ARG A 18 -13.05 14.80 -2.95
CA ARG A 18 -13.90 15.19 -1.83
C ARG A 18 -14.03 16.71 -1.76
N LYS A 19 -15.23 17.16 -1.42
CA LYS A 19 -15.48 18.58 -1.16
C LYS A 19 -14.81 19.04 0.13
N PRO A 20 -14.50 20.36 0.24
CA PRO A 20 -14.09 20.94 1.52
C PRO A 20 -15.06 20.59 2.64
N VAL A 21 -14.53 20.31 3.83
CA VAL A 21 -15.29 20.10 5.05
C VAL A 21 -15.15 21.36 5.91
N ASN A 22 -16.25 22.11 6.12
CA ASN A 22 -16.24 23.38 6.84
C ASN A 22 -15.20 24.39 6.30
N GLY A 23 -14.99 24.42 4.99
CA GLY A 23 -13.98 25.29 4.35
C GLY A 23 -12.53 24.83 4.47
N HIS A 24 -12.29 23.63 5.00
CA HIS A 24 -10.97 23.03 5.17
C HIS A 24 -10.81 21.76 4.31
N MET A 25 -9.58 21.24 4.26
CA MET A 25 -9.29 19.94 3.66
C MET A 25 -10.13 18.82 4.30
N PRO A 26 -10.47 17.77 3.55
CA PRO A 26 -11.31 16.67 4.04
C PRO A 26 -10.81 15.99 5.30
N THR A 27 -9.48 15.89 5.49
CA THR A 27 -8.85 15.41 6.73
C THR A 27 -7.51 16.11 6.96
N ASN A 28 -7.00 15.96 8.19
CA ASN A 28 -5.67 16.45 8.60
C ASN A 28 -4.52 15.48 8.29
N TRP A 29 -4.73 14.47 7.46
CA TRP A 29 -3.71 13.46 7.18
C TRP A 29 -2.48 14.05 6.50
N VAL A 30 -1.31 13.41 6.76
CA VAL A 30 -0.01 13.85 6.27
C VAL A 30 0.53 12.85 5.24
N SER A 31 1.01 13.37 4.10
CA SER A 31 1.64 12.59 3.05
C SER A 31 2.93 11.91 3.54
N LYS A 32 3.27 10.76 2.96
CA LYS A 32 4.54 10.06 3.22
C LYS A 32 5.77 10.90 2.85
N PHE A 33 5.61 11.88 1.99
CA PHE A 33 6.66 12.81 1.57
C PHE A 33 6.56 14.18 2.28
N GLY A 34 5.65 14.29 3.26
CA GLY A 34 5.40 15.53 4.00
C GLY A 34 4.32 16.40 3.36
N GLY A 35 3.77 17.33 4.15
CA GLY A 35 2.63 18.14 3.75
C GLY A 35 1.31 17.38 3.76
N PRO A 36 0.21 18.03 3.35
CA PRO A 36 -1.13 17.42 3.35
C PRO A 36 -1.25 16.32 2.28
N VAL A 37 -2.19 15.39 2.51
CA VAL A 37 -2.54 14.35 1.51
C VAL A 37 -3.59 14.82 0.50
N TRP A 38 -4.10 16.03 0.63
CA TRP A 38 -5.16 16.57 -0.18
C TRP A 38 -4.67 17.75 -1.01
N GLU A 39 -4.83 17.67 -2.34
CA GLU A 39 -4.52 18.75 -3.26
C GLU A 39 -5.82 19.34 -3.83
N TYR A 40 -5.96 20.66 -3.78
CA TYR A 40 -7.16 21.37 -4.22
C TYR A 40 -7.22 21.56 -5.73
N VAL A 41 -8.40 21.30 -6.29
CA VAL A 41 -8.71 21.52 -7.72
C VAL A 41 -9.76 22.61 -7.82
N PRO A 42 -9.37 23.86 -8.12
CA PRO A 42 -10.31 25.00 -8.15
C PRO A 42 -11.49 24.82 -9.10
N GLU A 43 -11.26 24.15 -10.24
CA GLU A 43 -12.27 23.93 -11.28
C GLU A 43 -13.47 23.11 -10.79
N PHE A 44 -13.28 22.28 -9.74
CA PHE A 44 -14.33 21.42 -9.20
C PHE A 44 -14.79 21.84 -7.80
N ASP A 45 -14.06 22.78 -7.17
CA ASP A 45 -14.19 23.07 -5.74
C ASP A 45 -14.08 21.78 -4.90
N GLU A 46 -13.07 20.95 -5.22
CA GLU A 46 -12.82 19.67 -4.56
C GLU A 46 -11.32 19.43 -4.34
N TYR A 47 -11.00 18.52 -3.44
CA TYR A 47 -9.67 18.00 -3.22
C TYR A 47 -9.56 16.57 -3.74
N TYR A 48 -8.41 16.20 -4.32
CA TYR A 48 -8.09 14.79 -4.55
C TYR A 48 -7.06 14.27 -3.55
N LEU A 49 -7.15 12.98 -3.24
CA LEU A 49 -6.25 12.29 -2.32
C LEU A 49 -4.95 11.87 -3.00
N HIS A 50 -3.81 12.05 -2.31
CA HIS A 50 -2.52 11.45 -2.64
C HIS A 50 -1.76 11.09 -1.36
N LEU A 51 -1.37 9.84 -1.16
CA LEU A 51 -0.60 9.43 0.02
C LEU A 51 0.91 9.71 -0.11
N PHE A 52 1.40 9.94 -1.32
CA PHE A 52 2.78 10.21 -1.67
C PHE A 52 2.91 11.57 -2.35
N ASP A 53 3.53 11.65 -3.51
CA ASP A 53 3.61 12.90 -4.27
C ASP A 53 2.24 13.29 -4.84
N LYS A 54 2.00 14.60 -4.97
CA LYS A 54 0.76 15.12 -5.56
C LYS A 54 0.51 14.70 -7.02
N THR A 55 1.55 14.26 -7.72
CA THR A 55 1.40 13.69 -9.07
C THR A 55 0.92 12.24 -9.07
N GLN A 56 0.84 11.62 -7.88
CA GLN A 56 0.44 10.22 -7.66
C GLN A 56 -0.93 10.17 -6.99
N ALA A 57 -1.99 10.63 -7.69
CA ALA A 57 -3.36 10.58 -7.17
C ALA A 57 -3.75 9.14 -6.81
N ASP A 58 -4.39 8.98 -5.66
CA ASP A 58 -4.75 7.69 -5.09
C ASP A 58 -5.97 7.09 -5.82
N LEU A 59 -5.87 5.83 -6.22
CA LEU A 59 -6.93 5.12 -6.94
C LEU A 59 -8.09 4.75 -6.01
N ASN A 60 -9.29 5.00 -6.47
CA ASN A 60 -10.52 4.66 -5.77
C ASN A 60 -10.88 3.18 -5.94
N TRP A 61 -10.38 2.34 -5.05
CA TRP A 61 -10.65 0.90 -5.05
C TRP A 61 -12.10 0.53 -4.70
N PHE A 62 -12.92 1.46 -4.22
CA PHE A 62 -14.37 1.25 -4.10
C PHE A 62 -15.06 1.17 -5.48
N ASN A 63 -14.49 1.84 -6.49
CA ASN A 63 -15.04 1.82 -7.83
C ASN A 63 -14.76 0.47 -8.53
N PRO A 64 -15.81 -0.31 -8.90
CA PRO A 64 -15.61 -1.59 -9.55
C PRO A 64 -14.95 -1.48 -10.94
N ASP A 65 -15.23 -0.41 -11.70
CA ASP A 65 -14.63 -0.21 -13.02
C ASP A 65 -13.11 0.06 -12.90
N ALA A 66 -12.69 0.77 -11.87
CA ALA A 66 -11.26 0.98 -11.60
C ALA A 66 -10.57 -0.34 -11.25
N ARG A 67 -11.21 -1.19 -10.42
CA ARG A 67 -10.68 -2.53 -10.09
C ARG A 67 -10.57 -3.43 -11.32
N GLU A 68 -11.57 -3.41 -12.19
CA GLU A 68 -11.55 -4.20 -13.42
C GLU A 68 -10.42 -3.76 -14.35
N GLU A 69 -10.24 -2.47 -14.56
CA GLU A 69 -9.16 -1.93 -15.39
C GLU A 69 -7.77 -2.25 -14.80
N LEU A 70 -7.62 -2.29 -13.48
CA LEU A 70 -6.39 -2.74 -12.83
C LEU A 70 -6.11 -4.23 -13.07
N CYS A 71 -7.14 -5.09 -13.01
CA CYS A 71 -7.00 -6.49 -13.38
C CYS A 71 -6.65 -6.67 -14.87
N ASP A 72 -7.21 -5.84 -15.75
CA ASP A 72 -6.88 -5.84 -17.18
C ASP A 72 -5.42 -5.45 -17.44
N ILE A 73 -4.86 -4.51 -16.65
CA ILE A 73 -3.43 -4.17 -16.71
C ILE A 73 -2.57 -5.38 -16.35
N LEU A 74 -2.89 -6.10 -15.28
CA LEU A 74 -2.18 -7.32 -14.89
C LEU A 74 -2.26 -8.36 -16.02
N ASN A 75 -3.46 -8.62 -16.54
CA ASN A 75 -3.70 -9.57 -17.62
C ASN A 75 -2.99 -9.18 -18.93
N PHE A 76 -2.88 -7.88 -19.22
CA PHE A 76 -2.08 -7.40 -20.34
C PHE A 76 -0.61 -7.84 -20.22
N TRP A 77 0.00 -7.66 -19.05
CA TRP A 77 1.39 -8.04 -18.83
C TRP A 77 1.58 -9.56 -18.78
N ILE A 78 0.63 -10.30 -18.22
CA ILE A 78 0.60 -11.77 -18.26
C ILE A 78 0.62 -12.27 -19.71
N LYS A 79 -0.22 -11.71 -20.58
CA LYS A 79 -0.23 -12.02 -22.01
C LYS A 79 1.08 -11.69 -22.73
N LYS A 80 1.86 -10.75 -22.20
CA LYS A 80 3.22 -10.42 -22.69
C LYS A 80 4.31 -11.35 -22.15
N GLY A 81 3.96 -12.32 -21.31
CA GLY A 81 4.88 -13.32 -20.77
C GLY A 81 5.47 -12.98 -19.40
N VAL A 82 4.99 -11.95 -18.73
CA VAL A 82 5.39 -11.66 -17.34
C VAL A 82 4.93 -12.80 -16.43
N LYS A 83 5.80 -13.27 -15.54
CA LYS A 83 5.59 -14.41 -14.64
C LYS A 83 5.57 -14.02 -13.16
N GLY A 84 5.58 -12.74 -12.86
CA GLY A 84 5.49 -12.28 -11.48
C GLY A 84 5.28 -10.79 -11.38
N PHE A 85 4.79 -10.37 -10.21
CA PHE A 85 4.49 -8.97 -9.91
C PHE A 85 4.99 -8.60 -8.53
N ARG A 86 5.60 -7.43 -8.41
CA ARG A 86 5.84 -6.78 -7.13
C ARG A 86 4.81 -5.65 -6.99
N PHE A 87 4.02 -5.71 -5.94
CA PHE A 87 3.02 -4.70 -5.62
C PHE A 87 3.59 -3.70 -4.62
N ASP A 88 3.63 -2.46 -5.05
CA ASP A 88 4.15 -1.33 -4.29
C ASP A 88 3.21 -0.96 -3.16
N VAL A 89 3.72 -0.86 -1.93
CA VAL A 89 2.97 -0.50 -0.70
C VAL A 89 1.53 -1.01 -0.68
N VAL A 90 1.36 -2.26 -1.06
CA VAL A 90 0.06 -2.87 -1.39
C VAL A 90 -0.96 -2.82 -0.24
N ASN A 91 -0.49 -2.79 0.99
CA ASN A 91 -1.38 -2.70 2.16
C ASN A 91 -1.98 -1.31 2.42
N LEU A 92 -1.72 -0.33 1.54
CA LEU A 92 -2.26 1.03 1.64
C LEU A 92 -3.42 1.29 0.65
N ILE A 93 -3.77 0.36 -0.23
CA ILE A 93 -4.76 0.60 -1.29
C ILE A 93 -6.20 0.69 -0.78
N SER A 94 -6.53 0.04 0.33
CA SER A 94 -7.88 0.08 0.90
C SER A 94 -8.05 1.27 1.83
N LYS A 95 -8.97 2.17 1.51
CA LYS A 95 -9.32 3.33 2.33
C LYS A 95 -10.52 3.01 3.22
N PRO A 96 -10.74 3.77 4.32
CA PRO A 96 -11.94 3.65 5.13
C PRO A 96 -13.17 4.16 4.37
N ASP A 97 -14.36 3.77 4.83
CA ASP A 97 -15.62 4.26 4.27
C ASP A 97 -15.79 5.77 4.54
N GLU A 98 -15.38 6.21 5.73
CA GLU A 98 -15.40 7.60 6.15
C GLU A 98 -13.98 8.12 6.38
N PHE A 99 -13.72 9.31 5.85
CA PHE A 99 -12.46 10.01 6.04
C PHE A 99 -12.55 10.90 7.28
N LEU A 100 -11.90 10.48 8.37
CA LEU A 100 -11.91 11.19 9.65
C LEU A 100 -10.53 11.78 9.95
N ASP A 101 -10.51 12.88 10.70
CA ASP A 101 -9.26 13.45 11.20
C ASP A 101 -8.53 12.49 12.14
N ASP A 102 -7.21 12.51 12.10
CA ASP A 102 -6.34 11.79 13.01
C ASP A 102 -5.71 12.74 14.04
N TYR A 103 -6.20 12.72 15.25
CA TYR A 103 -5.68 13.54 16.36
C TYR A 103 -4.55 12.84 17.14
N GLU A 104 -4.20 11.59 16.78
CA GLU A 104 -3.16 10.79 17.45
C GLU A 104 -1.96 10.50 16.56
N GLY A 105 -2.07 10.81 15.26
CA GLY A 105 -1.04 10.48 14.27
C GLY A 105 -1.16 11.25 12.97
N ASP A 106 -0.70 10.65 11.90
CA ASP A 106 -0.63 11.24 10.56
C ASP A 106 -1.69 10.68 9.58
N GLY A 107 -2.70 10.00 10.08
CA GLY A 107 -3.76 9.38 9.27
C GLY A 107 -3.49 7.93 8.87
N ARG A 108 -2.24 7.43 8.98
CA ARG A 108 -1.87 6.09 8.48
C ARG A 108 -2.67 4.95 9.07
N ARG A 109 -3.17 5.07 10.30
CA ARG A 109 -3.99 4.05 10.97
C ARG A 109 -5.32 3.79 10.27
N PHE A 110 -5.82 4.73 9.48
CA PHE A 110 -7.08 4.61 8.76
C PHE A 110 -6.96 3.88 7.42
N TYR A 111 -5.78 3.89 6.80
CA TYR A 111 -5.58 3.32 5.46
C TYR A 111 -4.51 2.23 5.39
N THR A 112 -3.76 1.95 6.48
CA THR A 112 -2.84 0.81 6.55
C THR A 112 -3.64 -0.45 6.90
N ASP A 113 -3.51 -1.49 6.09
CA ASP A 113 -4.28 -2.72 6.22
C ASP A 113 -5.80 -2.43 6.28
N GLY A 114 -6.28 -1.55 5.42
CA GLY A 114 -7.64 -1.01 5.42
C GLY A 114 -8.72 -2.09 5.23
N PRO A 115 -10.00 -1.76 5.47
CA PRO A 115 -11.05 -2.76 5.77
C PRO A 115 -11.34 -3.75 4.63
N ARG A 116 -11.07 -3.39 3.37
CA ARG A 116 -11.34 -4.26 2.19
C ARG A 116 -10.08 -4.74 1.49
N ILE A 117 -8.91 -4.64 2.12
CA ILE A 117 -7.65 -4.98 1.46
C ILE A 117 -7.64 -6.44 0.97
N HIS A 118 -8.06 -7.36 1.79
CA HIS A 118 -8.09 -8.79 1.46
C HIS A 118 -9.12 -9.13 0.37
N GLU A 119 -10.26 -8.42 0.32
CA GLU A 119 -11.23 -8.52 -0.78
C GLU A 119 -10.59 -8.14 -2.12
N TYR A 120 -9.85 -7.02 -2.14
CA TYR A 120 -9.20 -6.54 -3.37
C TYR A 120 -8.08 -7.46 -3.84
N LEU A 121 -7.27 -7.98 -2.92
CA LEU A 121 -6.20 -8.92 -3.27
C LEU A 121 -6.73 -10.26 -3.80
N LYS A 122 -7.78 -10.80 -3.17
CA LYS A 122 -8.47 -12.02 -3.65
C LYS A 122 -9.07 -11.80 -5.03
N LEU A 123 -9.69 -10.65 -5.28
CA LEU A 123 -10.20 -10.30 -6.60
C LEU A 123 -9.09 -10.26 -7.67
N MET A 124 -7.95 -9.63 -7.37
CA MET A 124 -6.82 -9.60 -8.29
C MET A 124 -6.23 -11.00 -8.54
N ASN A 125 -6.11 -11.81 -7.49
CA ASN A 125 -5.68 -13.20 -7.60
C ASN A 125 -6.61 -13.98 -8.53
N GLU A 126 -7.90 -13.99 -8.24
CA GLU A 126 -8.93 -14.71 -9.01
C GLU A 126 -8.97 -14.30 -10.49
N LYS A 127 -8.95 -12.97 -10.74
CA LYS A 127 -9.10 -12.43 -12.10
C LYS A 127 -7.82 -12.43 -12.93
N SER A 128 -6.65 -12.63 -12.32
CA SER A 128 -5.38 -12.41 -13.02
C SER A 128 -4.40 -13.57 -12.82
N PHE A 129 -3.69 -13.62 -11.72
CA PHE A 129 -2.52 -14.49 -11.52
C PHE A 129 -2.80 -15.80 -10.76
N GLY A 130 -3.97 -15.97 -10.15
CA GLY A 130 -4.27 -17.10 -9.26
C GLY A 130 -4.36 -18.47 -9.92
N SER A 131 -4.66 -18.53 -11.23
CA SER A 131 -4.78 -19.79 -11.99
C SER A 131 -3.49 -20.26 -12.63
N GLY A 132 -2.40 -19.49 -12.54
CA GLY A 132 -1.14 -19.77 -13.21
C GLY A 132 0.04 -19.92 -12.25
N ASP A 133 1.18 -20.30 -12.82
CA ASP A 133 2.46 -20.36 -12.11
C ASP A 133 3.10 -18.95 -12.09
N PHE A 134 2.68 -18.16 -11.11
CA PHE A 134 3.13 -16.78 -10.93
C PHE A 134 3.72 -16.58 -9.53
N ILE A 135 4.71 -15.69 -9.44
CA ILE A 135 5.24 -15.21 -8.17
C ILE A 135 4.73 -13.78 -7.93
N THR A 136 4.09 -13.57 -6.79
CA THR A 136 3.63 -12.24 -6.38
C THR A 136 4.24 -11.83 -5.06
N VAL A 137 4.76 -10.60 -5.00
CA VAL A 137 5.45 -10.08 -3.82
C VAL A 137 4.81 -8.75 -3.42
N GLY A 138 4.29 -8.67 -2.20
CA GLY A 138 3.71 -7.46 -1.64
C GLY A 138 4.71 -6.68 -0.79
N GLU A 139 4.90 -5.42 -1.09
CA GLU A 139 5.59 -4.51 -0.17
C GLU A 139 4.63 -4.06 0.92
N MET A 140 5.05 -4.21 2.18
CA MET A 140 4.23 -3.91 3.34
C MET A 140 4.76 -2.68 4.08
N SER A 141 3.96 -1.63 4.14
CA SER A 141 4.24 -0.43 4.93
C SER A 141 3.67 -0.56 6.34
N SER A 142 4.47 -0.29 7.37
CA SER A 142 4.03 -0.19 8.78
C SER A 142 3.19 -1.39 9.26
N THR A 143 3.65 -2.61 9.00
CA THR A 143 2.90 -3.85 9.20
C THR A 143 3.37 -4.66 10.43
N SER A 144 2.65 -5.74 10.73
CA SER A 144 2.99 -6.75 11.74
C SER A 144 3.00 -8.16 11.12
N ILE A 145 3.58 -9.14 11.84
CA ILE A 145 3.54 -10.55 11.44
C ILE A 145 2.09 -11.02 11.32
N GLU A 146 1.24 -10.63 12.27
CA GLU A 146 -0.17 -10.99 12.28
C GLU A 146 -0.91 -10.51 11.03
N ASN A 147 -0.61 -9.31 10.56
CA ASN A 147 -1.19 -8.80 9.32
C ASN A 147 -0.55 -9.49 8.11
N CYS A 148 0.77 -9.55 8.02
CA CYS A 148 1.49 -10.14 6.88
C CYS A 148 1.05 -11.58 6.55
N ARG A 149 0.77 -12.39 7.57
CA ARG A 149 0.29 -13.77 7.36
C ARG A 149 -1.03 -13.87 6.60
N LYS A 150 -1.89 -12.85 6.71
CA LYS A 150 -3.18 -12.81 6.00
C LYS A 150 -3.00 -12.54 4.51
N TYR A 151 -1.89 -11.89 4.11
CA TYR A 151 -1.58 -11.59 2.71
C TYR A 151 -0.88 -12.72 1.97
N SER A 152 -0.09 -13.54 2.68
CA SER A 152 0.76 -14.57 2.05
C SER A 152 0.67 -15.95 2.72
N GLY A 153 -0.38 -16.19 3.50
CA GLY A 153 -0.68 -17.51 4.04
C GLY A 153 -1.09 -18.49 2.93
N GLU A 154 -0.73 -19.76 3.09
CA GLU A 154 -0.92 -20.81 2.08
C GLU A 154 -2.37 -20.92 1.56
N ASN A 155 -3.36 -20.63 2.40
CA ASN A 155 -4.78 -20.77 2.06
C ASN A 155 -5.50 -19.42 1.84
N GLU A 156 -4.77 -18.32 1.84
CA GLU A 156 -5.40 -16.99 1.74
C GLU A 156 -5.77 -16.63 0.30
N HIS A 157 -5.09 -17.23 -0.70
CA HIS A 157 -5.33 -16.96 -2.12
C HIS A 157 -5.17 -15.47 -2.49
N GLU A 158 -4.13 -14.84 -1.95
CA GLU A 158 -3.80 -13.44 -2.21
C GLU A 158 -2.44 -13.34 -2.89
N LEU A 159 -1.35 -13.20 -2.13
CA LEU A 159 0.01 -13.06 -2.64
C LEU A 159 0.87 -14.27 -2.31
N SER A 160 1.90 -14.53 -3.11
CA SER A 160 2.84 -15.62 -2.81
C SER A 160 3.69 -15.31 -1.59
N MET A 161 4.13 -14.05 -1.43
CA MET A 161 4.96 -13.61 -0.32
C MET A 161 4.82 -12.11 -0.09
N VAL A 162 5.28 -11.65 1.06
CA VAL A 162 5.38 -10.23 1.41
C VAL A 162 6.75 -9.91 1.98
N PHE A 163 7.15 -8.64 1.94
CA PHE A 163 8.33 -8.15 2.63
C PHE A 163 8.05 -6.84 3.37
N ASN A 164 8.88 -6.53 4.35
CA ASN A 164 8.79 -5.34 5.18
C ASN A 164 10.16 -4.75 5.46
N PHE A 165 10.21 -3.59 6.09
CA PHE A 165 11.41 -2.80 6.33
C PHE A 165 11.87 -2.80 7.80
N HIS A 166 11.37 -3.68 8.65
CA HIS A 166 11.70 -3.65 10.09
C HIS A 166 13.20 -3.86 10.35
N HIS A 167 13.83 -4.79 9.62
CA HIS A 167 15.24 -5.12 9.75
C HIS A 167 16.18 -3.97 9.32
N LEU A 168 15.70 -3.03 8.53
CA LEU A 168 16.47 -1.87 8.06
C LEU A 168 16.48 -0.70 9.06
N LYS A 169 15.84 -0.85 10.22
CA LYS A 169 15.66 0.23 11.20
C LYS A 169 16.52 0.06 12.46
N VAL A 170 17.42 -0.90 12.46
CA VAL A 170 18.28 -1.24 13.61
C VAL A 170 19.38 -0.21 13.90
N ASP A 171 19.50 0.81 13.08
CA ASP A 171 20.35 1.98 13.24
C ASP A 171 19.56 3.31 13.32
N TYR A 172 18.24 3.23 13.51
CA TYR A 172 17.38 4.40 13.63
C TYR A 172 17.28 4.88 15.08
N GLN A 173 18.03 5.91 15.44
CA GLN A 173 17.86 6.56 16.72
C GLN A 173 16.53 7.31 16.76
N ASP A 174 15.73 7.09 17.81
CA ASP A 174 14.42 7.72 18.00
C ASP A 174 13.47 7.58 16.79
N LYS A 175 13.56 6.45 16.09
CA LYS A 175 12.81 6.14 14.86
C LYS A 175 13.11 7.06 13.68
N GLN A 176 14.21 7.80 13.73
CA GLN A 176 14.64 8.68 12.65
C GLN A 176 15.65 7.99 11.74
N LYS A 177 15.41 8.09 10.44
CA LYS A 177 16.31 7.61 9.39
C LYS A 177 17.56 8.52 9.31
N TRP A 178 18.68 7.95 8.90
CA TRP A 178 19.94 8.66 8.68
C TRP A 178 20.57 9.28 9.95
N THR A 179 20.42 8.61 11.08
CA THR A 179 21.08 8.97 12.33
C THR A 179 22.49 8.39 12.42
N SER A 180 23.27 8.86 13.41
CA SER A 180 24.62 8.36 13.67
C SER A 180 24.64 7.19 14.66
N MET A 181 23.51 6.58 14.95
CA MET A 181 23.42 5.41 15.82
C MET A 181 24.23 4.24 15.22
N PRO A 182 25.06 3.54 16.00
CA PRO A 182 25.74 2.33 15.55
C PRO A 182 24.74 1.25 15.15
N PHE A 183 25.07 0.50 14.11
CA PHE A 183 24.26 -0.61 13.63
C PHE A 183 24.16 -1.74 14.67
N ASP A 184 22.95 -2.13 15.06
CA ASP A 184 22.71 -3.20 16.03
C ASP A 184 22.52 -4.56 15.35
N PHE A 185 23.62 -5.32 15.24
CA PHE A 185 23.61 -6.67 14.67
C PHE A 185 22.82 -7.70 15.49
N LYS A 186 22.71 -7.50 16.81
CA LYS A 186 21.92 -8.39 17.66
C LYS A 186 20.44 -8.20 17.39
N GLU A 187 19.98 -6.97 17.38
CA GLU A 187 18.59 -6.62 17.03
C GLU A 187 18.23 -7.11 15.62
N LEU A 188 19.13 -6.92 14.64
CA LEU A 188 18.94 -7.41 13.29
C LEU A 188 18.67 -8.92 13.24
N LYS A 189 19.52 -9.70 13.94
CA LYS A 189 19.37 -11.16 14.01
C LYS A 189 18.06 -11.56 14.68
N GLU A 190 17.71 -10.91 15.78
CA GLU A 190 16.46 -11.16 16.51
C GLU A 190 15.22 -10.85 15.64
N LEU A 191 15.26 -9.76 14.89
CA LEU A 191 14.21 -9.40 13.94
C LEU A 191 14.05 -10.43 12.83
N PHE A 192 15.14 -10.88 12.19
CA PHE A 192 15.07 -11.92 11.17
C PHE A 192 14.49 -13.22 11.72
N VAL A 193 14.98 -13.68 12.88
CA VAL A 193 14.46 -14.90 13.51
C VAL A 193 12.97 -14.76 13.83
N LYS A 194 12.59 -13.66 14.47
CA LYS A 194 11.18 -13.37 14.81
C LYS A 194 10.26 -13.40 13.59
N TRP A 195 10.65 -12.71 12.51
CA TRP A 195 9.83 -12.63 11.31
C TRP A 195 9.76 -13.97 10.57
N GLN A 196 10.89 -14.68 10.43
CA GLN A 196 10.90 -15.98 9.76
C GLN A 196 10.07 -17.02 10.53
N LEU A 197 10.25 -17.14 11.82
CA LEU A 197 9.49 -18.09 12.63
C LEU A 197 7.99 -17.70 12.66
N GLY A 198 7.67 -16.45 12.92
CA GLY A 198 6.28 -16.00 13.00
C GLY A 198 5.51 -16.15 11.69
N MET A 199 6.14 -15.95 10.54
CA MET A 199 5.52 -16.20 9.24
C MET A 199 5.39 -17.70 8.96
N GLN A 200 6.43 -18.50 9.24
CA GLN A 200 6.42 -19.96 9.04
C GLN A 200 5.38 -20.66 9.91
N GLU A 201 5.24 -20.29 11.18
CA GLU A 201 4.20 -20.85 12.08
C GLU A 201 2.78 -20.71 11.53
N ASN A 202 2.57 -19.69 10.69
CA ASN A 202 1.30 -19.43 10.03
C ASN A 202 1.28 -19.89 8.55
N LYS A 203 2.26 -20.69 8.12
CA LYS A 203 2.42 -21.14 6.73
C LYS A 203 2.36 -19.99 5.73
N ALA A 204 2.92 -18.86 6.12
CA ALA A 204 3.02 -17.66 5.29
C ALA A 204 4.47 -17.43 4.86
N TRP A 205 4.68 -16.81 3.72
CA TRP A 205 6.01 -16.61 3.18
C TRP A 205 6.47 -15.16 3.32
N ASN A 206 7.63 -14.98 3.98
CA ASN A 206 8.32 -13.70 4.10
C ASN A 206 9.49 -13.65 3.10
N ALA A 207 9.46 -12.70 2.17
CA ALA A 207 10.56 -12.46 1.26
C ALA A 207 11.69 -11.72 1.99
N LEU A 208 12.90 -12.29 1.99
CA LEU A 208 14.07 -11.68 2.61
C LEU A 208 14.85 -10.84 1.60
N PHE A 209 15.35 -9.71 2.06
CA PHE A 209 16.30 -8.89 1.32
C PHE A 209 17.24 -8.14 2.27
N TRP A 210 18.41 -7.72 1.77
CA TRP A 210 19.36 -6.88 2.50
C TRP A 210 19.29 -5.42 2.06
N ASN A 211 19.16 -5.22 0.76
CA ASN A 211 19.05 -3.91 0.13
C ASN A 211 18.02 -3.97 -1.01
N CYS A 212 17.55 -2.81 -1.42
CA CYS A 212 16.67 -2.64 -2.57
C CYS A 212 16.92 -1.26 -3.19
N HIS A 213 16.15 -0.90 -4.21
CA HIS A 213 16.27 0.42 -4.87
C HIS A 213 15.98 1.61 -3.93
N ASP A 214 15.21 1.41 -2.85
CA ASP A 214 14.92 2.43 -1.83
C ASP A 214 15.93 2.44 -0.67
N GLN A 215 16.69 1.35 -0.52
CA GLN A 215 17.62 1.11 0.59
C GLN A 215 18.87 0.42 0.02
N PRO A 216 19.77 1.18 -0.65
CA PRO A 216 20.97 0.64 -1.27
C PRO A 216 22.01 0.17 -0.26
#